data_0588e62df81b73602b314ca6d6041f9a
#
_entry.id   0588e62df81b73602b314ca6d6041f9a
#
_cell.length_a   1.000
_cell.length_b   1.000
_cell.length_c   1.000
_cell.angle_alpha   90.00
_cell.angle_beta   90.00
_cell.angle_gamma   90.00
#
_symmetry.space_group_name_H-M   'P 1'
#
loop_
_entity.id
_entity.type
_entity.pdbx_description
1 polymer ?
#
loop_
_entity_poly.entity_id
_entity_poly.type
_entity_poly.pdbx_seq_one_letter_code
_entity_poly.pdbx_strand_id
1 'polypeptide(L)'
;MSDERRFSDEEVARILDDAAADTSSGGEIVPTASGLTMADLKEVASQAGIPETAIERAARKLDAPAVVSNPAGRHLGQTIGVSRAIDLPRPLSDDEWHAVVADLRQTFDAPGHMDDDGPFRQWANGNLRAVLEPAGTGERLRLTTLKGNARAFQTAGVGSLGVTAVLGLAQYLGRPGDPWDLVILGIMGLSLFLGSRLTVPAWARTRADQFEGVIERTQSRMGSGGPDAEERTGGEGS
;
A
#
# COMPACT_ATOMS: atom_id res chain seq x y z
N MET A 1 -23.27 30.63 -7.61
CA MET A 1 -22.47 30.33 -8.81
C MET A 1 -21.54 29.21 -8.37
N SER A 2 -21.89 27.98 -8.70
CA SER A 2 -21.08 26.80 -8.36
C SER A 2 -19.82 26.85 -9.22
N ASP A 3 -18.67 26.91 -8.55
CA ASP A 3 -17.36 26.82 -9.20
C ASP A 3 -17.18 25.37 -9.65
N GLU A 4 -17.50 25.10 -10.92
CA GLU A 4 -17.43 23.78 -11.53
C GLU A 4 -15.96 23.43 -11.73
N ARG A 5 -15.44 22.52 -10.90
CA ARG A 5 -14.05 22.07 -10.96
C ARG A 5 -13.74 21.48 -12.33
N ARG A 6 -12.71 22.01 -12.98
CA ARG A 6 -12.16 21.48 -14.23
C ARG A 6 -10.91 20.66 -13.96
N PHE A 7 -10.84 19.49 -14.59
CA PHE A 7 -9.70 18.59 -14.50
C PHE A 7 -8.73 18.89 -15.64
N SER A 8 -7.43 18.90 -15.36
CA SER A 8 -6.38 19.02 -16.37
C SER A 8 -6.28 17.76 -17.24
N ASP A 9 -5.65 17.87 -18.41
CA ASP A 9 -5.48 16.75 -19.35
C ASP A 9 -4.75 15.56 -18.69
N GLU A 10 -3.77 15.82 -17.77
CA GLU A 10 -3.08 14.80 -17.03
C GLU A 10 -3.97 14.11 -15.97
N GLU A 11 -4.85 14.86 -15.32
CA GLU A 11 -5.82 14.32 -14.37
C GLU A 11 -6.88 13.48 -15.09
N VAL A 12 -7.35 13.95 -16.23
CA VAL A 12 -8.27 13.23 -17.12
C VAL A 12 -7.66 11.91 -17.59
N ALA A 13 -6.41 11.94 -18.07
CA ALA A 13 -5.70 10.74 -18.51
C ALA A 13 -5.56 9.70 -17.38
N ARG A 14 -5.24 10.13 -16.15
CA ARG A 14 -5.16 9.23 -14.98
C ARG A 14 -6.51 8.63 -14.59
N ILE A 15 -7.58 9.45 -14.62
CA ILE A 15 -8.95 8.97 -14.31
C ILE A 15 -9.36 7.90 -15.32
N LEU A 16 -9.10 8.13 -16.60
CA LEU A 16 -9.46 7.22 -17.66
C LEU A 16 -8.62 5.93 -17.65
N ASP A 17 -7.32 6.04 -17.37
CA ASP A 17 -6.41 4.89 -17.25
C ASP A 17 -6.78 3.99 -16.05
N ASP A 18 -7.06 4.57 -14.89
CA ASP A 18 -7.49 3.84 -13.69
C ASP A 18 -8.89 3.21 -13.86
N ALA A 19 -9.80 3.92 -14.54
CA ALA A 19 -11.14 3.40 -14.85
C ALA A 19 -11.12 2.32 -15.94
N ALA A 20 -10.21 2.41 -16.92
CA ALA A 20 -10.04 1.41 -17.98
C ALA A 20 -9.32 0.16 -17.49
N ALA A 21 -8.43 0.26 -16.50
CA ALA A 21 -7.80 -0.89 -15.85
C ALA A 21 -8.81 -1.79 -15.12
N ASP A 22 -9.89 -1.19 -14.58
CA ASP A 22 -11.02 -1.90 -13.98
C ASP A 22 -11.97 -2.52 -15.02
N THR A 23 -11.87 -2.12 -16.30
CA THR A 23 -12.80 -2.53 -17.37
C THR A 23 -12.01 -2.91 -18.63
N SER A 24 -11.53 -4.14 -18.72
CA SER A 24 -10.76 -4.63 -19.88
C SER A 24 -11.57 -4.54 -21.19
N SER A 25 -11.55 -3.41 -21.88
CA SER A 25 -11.92 -3.28 -23.30
C SER A 25 -11.49 -1.92 -23.86
N GLY A 26 -10.66 -1.95 -24.92
CA GLY A 26 -10.00 -0.78 -25.49
C GLY A 26 -10.90 0.18 -26.28
N GLY A 27 -10.51 1.44 -26.25
CA GLY A 27 -10.98 2.52 -27.13
C GLY A 27 -10.02 3.71 -27.05
N GLU A 28 -9.60 4.22 -28.20
CA GLU A 28 -8.67 5.36 -28.35
C GLU A 28 -9.41 6.70 -28.14
N ILE A 29 -8.91 7.56 -27.26
CA ILE A 29 -9.51 8.87 -26.92
C ILE A 29 -8.54 10.00 -27.29
N VAL A 30 -9.02 10.98 -28.06
CA VAL A 30 -8.26 12.17 -28.47
C VAL A 30 -8.44 13.31 -27.45
N PRO A 31 -7.38 13.91 -26.88
CA PRO A 31 -7.47 14.96 -25.87
C PRO A 31 -7.82 16.33 -26.45
N THR A 32 -8.66 17.10 -25.79
CA THR A 32 -8.98 18.51 -26.10
C THR A 32 -8.42 19.44 -25.00
N ALA A 33 -7.77 20.53 -25.39
CA ALA A 33 -6.86 21.37 -24.61
C ALA A 33 -7.48 22.28 -23.51
N SER A 34 -8.66 22.03 -22.98
CA SER A 34 -9.30 22.93 -21.98
C SER A 34 -9.97 22.26 -20.78
N GLY A 35 -9.43 21.15 -20.32
CA GLY A 35 -9.93 20.44 -19.11
C GLY A 35 -11.41 20.06 -19.19
N LEU A 36 -11.74 18.79 -18.96
CA LEU A 36 -13.09 18.26 -18.98
C LEU A 36 -13.76 18.41 -17.61
N THR A 37 -15.06 18.69 -17.60
CA THR A 37 -15.84 18.64 -16.36
C THR A 37 -16.19 17.17 -15.99
N MET A 38 -16.66 16.92 -14.77
CA MET A 38 -17.12 15.60 -14.37
C MET A 38 -18.26 15.06 -15.25
N ALA A 39 -19.13 15.97 -15.74
CA ALA A 39 -20.22 15.62 -16.65
C ALA A 39 -19.68 15.18 -18.02
N ASP A 40 -18.71 15.92 -18.56
CA ASP A 40 -18.05 15.57 -19.83
C ASP A 40 -17.31 14.23 -19.72
N LEU A 41 -16.62 13.99 -18.59
CA LEU A 41 -15.92 12.73 -18.30
C LEU A 41 -16.89 11.54 -18.28
N LYS A 42 -18.06 11.69 -17.64
CA LYS A 42 -19.09 10.64 -17.60
C LYS A 42 -19.66 10.36 -18.98
N GLU A 43 -19.89 11.39 -19.78
CA GLU A 43 -20.39 11.24 -21.15
C GLU A 43 -19.40 10.49 -22.04
N VAL A 44 -18.13 10.90 -22.03
CA VAL A 44 -17.05 10.23 -22.79
C VAL A 44 -16.87 8.78 -22.33
N ALA A 45 -16.90 8.53 -21.02
CA ALA A 45 -16.78 7.20 -20.45
C ALA A 45 -17.95 6.28 -20.84
N SER A 46 -19.18 6.83 -20.85
CA SER A 46 -20.38 6.11 -21.30
C SER A 46 -20.24 5.67 -22.75
N GLN A 47 -19.71 6.53 -23.64
CA GLN A 47 -19.44 6.19 -25.04
C GLN A 47 -18.37 5.11 -25.19
N ALA A 48 -17.39 5.06 -24.27
CA ALA A 48 -16.35 4.03 -24.20
C ALA A 48 -16.81 2.73 -23.48
N GLY A 49 -18.05 2.67 -23.01
CA GLY A 49 -18.58 1.51 -22.28
C GLY A 49 -18.11 1.39 -20.83
N ILE A 50 -17.54 2.47 -20.27
CA ILE A 50 -17.06 2.53 -18.88
C ILE A 50 -18.21 2.96 -17.99
N PRO A 51 -18.55 2.22 -16.92
CA PRO A 51 -19.62 2.58 -15.99
C PRO A 51 -19.36 3.93 -15.30
N GLU A 52 -20.38 4.79 -15.18
CA GLU A 52 -20.25 6.08 -14.46
C GLU A 52 -19.70 5.94 -13.04
N THR A 53 -20.06 4.84 -12.36
CA THR A 53 -19.55 4.53 -11.00
C THR A 53 -18.04 4.31 -10.95
N ALA A 54 -17.42 3.84 -12.04
CA ALA A 54 -15.98 3.68 -12.14
C ALA A 54 -15.29 5.05 -12.26
N ILE A 55 -15.83 5.96 -13.07
CA ILE A 55 -15.33 7.34 -13.20
C ILE A 55 -15.45 8.10 -11.88
N GLU A 56 -16.60 8.01 -11.20
CA GLU A 56 -16.77 8.65 -9.88
C GLU A 56 -15.81 8.11 -8.83
N ARG A 57 -15.52 6.82 -8.88
CA ARG A 57 -14.55 6.19 -7.98
C ARG A 57 -13.13 6.68 -8.27
N ALA A 58 -12.74 6.73 -9.55
CA ALA A 58 -11.43 7.21 -9.97
C ALA A 58 -11.24 8.71 -9.63
N ALA A 59 -12.25 9.54 -9.85
CA ALA A 59 -12.19 10.95 -9.48
C ALA A 59 -12.09 11.16 -7.96
N ARG A 60 -12.84 10.39 -7.16
CA ARG A 60 -12.68 10.42 -5.69
C ARG A 60 -11.29 10.00 -5.22
N LYS A 61 -10.63 9.07 -5.91
CA LYS A 61 -9.22 8.71 -5.61
C LYS A 61 -8.27 9.87 -5.86
N LEU A 62 -8.51 10.73 -6.86
CA LEU A 62 -7.69 11.92 -7.12
C LEU A 62 -7.89 13.02 -6.07
N ASP A 63 -9.11 13.17 -5.56
CA ASP A 63 -9.43 14.14 -4.51
C ASP A 63 -9.03 13.66 -3.11
N ALA A 64 -8.79 12.35 -2.96
CA ALA A 64 -8.33 11.78 -1.70
C ALA A 64 -6.91 12.27 -1.36
N PRO A 65 -6.62 12.53 -0.07
CA PRO A 65 -5.27 12.87 0.35
C PRO A 65 -4.26 11.85 -0.17
N ALA A 66 -3.18 12.34 -0.77
CA ALA A 66 -2.20 11.49 -1.42
C ALA A 66 -1.63 10.44 -0.45
N VAL A 67 -1.77 9.17 -0.78
CA VAL A 67 -1.14 8.08 -0.03
C VAL A 67 0.36 8.14 -0.28
N VAL A 68 1.12 8.54 0.73
CA VAL A 68 2.58 8.58 0.65
C VAL A 68 3.14 7.17 0.73
N SER A 69 3.72 6.73 -0.38
CA SER A 69 4.42 5.44 -0.46
C SER A 69 5.89 5.64 -0.10
N ASN A 70 6.30 5.18 1.08
CA ASN A 70 7.70 5.15 1.48
C ASN A 70 8.23 3.71 1.48
N PRO A 71 9.40 3.44 0.86
CA PRO A 71 9.99 2.11 0.95
C PRO A 71 10.43 1.83 2.39
N ALA A 72 9.72 0.93 3.06
CA ALA A 72 10.07 0.49 4.42
C ALA A 72 11.19 -0.55 4.35
N GLY A 73 12.39 -0.14 4.73
CA GLY A 73 13.55 -1.02 4.86
C GLY A 73 14.15 -1.49 3.51
N ARG A 74 15.45 -1.30 3.37
CA ARG A 74 16.24 -1.85 2.26
C ARG A 74 17.27 -2.84 2.80
N HIS A 75 17.50 -3.93 2.04
CA HIS A 75 18.55 -4.89 2.32
C HIS A 75 19.15 -5.38 1.00
N LEU A 76 20.47 -5.37 0.87
CA LEU A 76 21.19 -5.75 -0.35
C LEU A 76 20.58 -5.16 -1.64
N GLY A 77 20.24 -3.87 -1.60
CA GLY A 77 19.66 -3.15 -2.75
C GLY A 77 18.17 -3.44 -3.04
N GLN A 78 17.53 -4.34 -2.30
CA GLN A 78 16.11 -4.66 -2.46
C GLN A 78 15.26 -4.05 -1.33
N THR A 79 14.11 -3.48 -1.68
CA THR A 79 13.11 -3.06 -0.71
C THR A 79 12.40 -4.28 -0.15
N ILE A 80 12.49 -4.50 1.16
CA ILE A 80 11.96 -5.67 1.87
C ILE A 80 10.75 -5.34 2.74
N GLY A 81 10.21 -4.14 2.63
CA GLY A 81 9.06 -3.69 3.38
C GLY A 81 8.15 -2.77 2.56
N VAL A 82 6.94 -2.62 3.04
CA VAL A 82 5.92 -1.73 2.47
C VAL A 82 5.50 -0.76 3.55
N SER A 83 5.39 0.53 3.19
CA SER A 83 4.80 1.55 4.05
C SER A 83 3.86 2.40 3.21
N ARG A 84 2.70 2.71 3.80
CA ARG A 84 1.72 3.64 3.28
C ARG A 84 1.35 4.61 4.39
N ALA A 85 1.25 5.88 4.07
CA ALA A 85 0.81 6.88 5.02
C ALA A 85 -0.21 7.80 4.35
N ILE A 86 -1.19 8.22 5.12
CA ILE A 86 -2.21 9.16 4.69
C ILE A 86 -2.43 10.21 5.78
N ASP A 87 -2.55 11.45 5.37
CA ASP A 87 -2.94 12.54 6.25
C ASP A 87 -4.47 12.63 6.33
N LEU A 88 -4.98 12.59 7.54
CA LEU A 88 -6.40 12.68 7.83
C LEU A 88 -6.74 14.14 8.15
N PRO A 89 -7.85 14.69 7.63
CA PRO A 89 -8.19 16.10 7.79
C PRO A 89 -8.56 16.48 9.23
N ARG A 90 -8.93 15.51 10.05
CA ARG A 90 -9.25 15.65 11.47
C ARG A 90 -8.75 14.45 12.27
N PRO A 91 -8.65 14.58 13.60
CA PRO A 91 -8.39 13.42 14.45
C PRO A 91 -9.49 12.36 14.32
N LEU A 92 -9.09 11.09 14.43
CA LEU A 92 -10.03 9.97 14.54
C LEU A 92 -10.60 9.90 15.97
N SER A 93 -11.90 9.68 16.08
CA SER A 93 -12.49 9.30 17.36
C SER A 93 -12.02 7.92 17.81
N ASP A 94 -12.24 7.58 19.08
CA ASP A 94 -11.87 6.26 19.61
C ASP A 94 -12.63 5.14 18.89
N ASP A 95 -13.91 5.35 18.58
CA ASP A 95 -14.72 4.38 17.83
C ASP A 95 -14.20 4.19 16.41
N GLU A 96 -13.80 5.28 15.74
CA GLU A 96 -13.21 5.22 14.41
C GLU A 96 -11.86 4.48 14.43
N TRP A 97 -11.03 4.74 15.44
CA TRP A 97 -9.78 4.01 15.62
C TRP A 97 -10.01 2.52 15.88
N HIS A 98 -10.95 2.18 16.74
CA HIS A 98 -11.33 0.77 16.95
C HIS A 98 -11.85 0.10 15.67
N ALA A 99 -12.59 0.83 14.84
CA ALA A 99 -13.02 0.33 13.54
C ALA A 99 -11.85 0.09 12.57
N VAL A 100 -10.84 0.99 12.54
CA VAL A 100 -9.60 0.78 11.78
C VAL A 100 -8.87 -0.47 12.27
N VAL A 101 -8.76 -0.64 13.60
CA VAL A 101 -8.12 -1.84 14.17
C VAL A 101 -8.90 -3.12 13.84
N ALA A 102 -10.23 -3.07 13.84
CA ALA A 102 -11.06 -4.20 13.42
C ALA A 102 -10.80 -4.58 11.95
N ASP A 103 -10.71 -3.58 11.04
CA ASP A 103 -10.35 -3.79 9.65
C ASP A 103 -8.95 -4.40 9.48
N LEU A 104 -7.98 -3.92 10.26
CA LEU A 104 -6.62 -4.48 10.28
C LEU A 104 -6.63 -5.95 10.69
N ARG A 105 -7.34 -6.28 11.79
CA ARG A 105 -7.49 -7.65 12.27
C ARG A 105 -8.11 -8.56 11.22
N GLN A 106 -9.16 -8.09 10.56
CA GLN A 106 -9.84 -8.85 9.51
C GLN A 106 -8.97 -9.01 8.26
N THR A 107 -8.34 -7.92 7.78
CA THR A 107 -7.55 -7.92 6.55
C THR A 107 -6.31 -8.81 6.65
N PHE A 108 -5.68 -8.85 7.84
CA PHE A 108 -4.42 -9.56 8.07
C PHE A 108 -4.56 -10.86 8.85
N ASP A 109 -5.78 -11.23 9.23
CA ASP A 109 -6.07 -12.40 10.09
C ASP A 109 -5.16 -12.42 11.33
N ALA A 110 -5.12 -11.29 12.05
CA ALA A 110 -4.13 -11.04 13.08
C ALA A 110 -4.77 -10.33 14.28
N PRO A 111 -4.74 -10.91 15.50
CA PRO A 111 -5.33 -10.27 16.69
C PRO A 111 -4.64 -8.94 17.03
N GLY A 112 -3.32 -8.90 16.91
CA GLY A 112 -2.52 -7.74 17.21
C GLY A 112 -2.65 -7.21 18.63
N HIS A 113 -1.81 -6.29 19.00
CA HIS A 113 -1.82 -5.58 20.26
C HIS A 113 -2.02 -4.09 20.02
N MET A 114 -2.88 -3.44 20.81
CA MET A 114 -3.07 -2.00 20.79
C MET A 114 -2.24 -1.40 21.93
N ASP A 115 -1.62 -0.27 21.64
CA ASP A 115 -0.87 0.52 22.60
C ASP A 115 -1.21 2.00 22.38
N ASP A 116 -1.61 2.66 23.46
CA ASP A 116 -1.97 4.07 23.46
C ASP A 116 -0.98 4.81 24.37
N ASP A 117 -0.04 5.53 23.75
CA ASP A 117 0.95 6.33 24.43
C ASP A 117 0.69 7.84 24.19
N GLY A 118 -0.25 8.38 24.93
CA GLY A 118 -0.67 9.78 24.83
C GLY A 118 -1.23 10.17 23.46
N PRO A 119 -0.55 11.04 22.69
CA PRO A 119 -1.04 11.47 21.38
C PRO A 119 -0.82 10.44 20.28
N PHE A 120 -0.14 9.34 20.57
CA PHE A 120 0.17 8.28 19.59
C PHE A 120 -0.66 7.05 19.91
N ARG A 121 -1.41 6.58 18.92
CA ARG A 121 -2.14 5.32 19.00
C ARG A 121 -1.50 4.32 18.04
N GLN A 122 -1.25 3.12 18.51
CA GLN A 122 -0.58 2.10 17.73
C GLN A 122 -1.31 0.77 17.83
N TRP A 123 -1.37 0.07 16.70
CA TRP A 123 -1.68 -1.35 16.65
C TRP A 123 -0.50 -2.09 15.99
N ALA A 124 -0.11 -3.22 16.58
CA ALA A 124 1.03 -3.99 16.10
C ALA A 124 0.76 -5.50 16.14
N ASN A 125 1.23 -6.22 15.12
CA ASN A 125 1.29 -7.67 15.09
C ASN A 125 2.56 -8.14 14.38
N GLY A 126 3.56 -8.54 15.14
CA GLY A 126 4.87 -8.92 14.63
C GLY A 126 5.53 -7.76 13.86
N ASN A 127 5.71 -7.94 12.55
CA ASN A 127 6.32 -6.94 11.68
C ASN A 127 5.33 -5.95 11.06
N LEU A 128 4.05 -6.12 11.36
CA LEU A 128 2.97 -5.26 10.87
C LEU A 128 2.65 -4.22 11.95
N ARG A 129 2.60 -2.96 11.56
CA ARG A 129 2.30 -1.82 12.44
C ARG A 129 1.37 -0.84 11.75
N ALA A 130 0.39 -0.38 12.48
CA ALA A 130 -0.42 0.79 12.18
C ALA A 130 -0.19 1.82 13.28
N VAL A 131 0.22 3.02 12.91
CA VAL A 131 0.49 4.11 13.84
C VAL A 131 -0.35 5.30 13.43
N LEU A 132 -1.07 5.87 14.39
CA LEU A 132 -1.77 7.11 14.25
C LEU A 132 -0.98 8.18 15.00
N GLU A 133 -0.50 9.19 14.29
CA GLU A 133 0.37 10.25 14.81
C GLU A 133 -0.22 11.63 14.51
N PRO A 134 -0.07 12.63 15.39
CA PRO A 134 -0.49 14.00 15.10
C PRO A 134 0.21 14.54 13.84
N ALA A 135 -0.54 15.18 12.93
CA ALA A 135 0.00 15.76 11.71
C ALA A 135 -0.76 17.05 11.36
N GLY A 136 -0.13 18.19 11.56
CA GLY A 136 -0.76 19.49 11.31
C GLY A 136 -1.99 19.72 12.17
N THR A 137 -3.14 19.96 11.55
CA THR A 137 -4.45 20.13 12.21
C THR A 137 -5.22 18.81 12.39
N GLY A 138 -4.72 17.72 11.83
CA GLY A 138 -5.33 16.39 11.87
C GLY A 138 -4.36 15.33 12.39
N GLU A 139 -4.51 14.13 11.90
CA GLU A 139 -3.67 12.98 12.21
C GLU A 139 -3.12 12.32 10.95
N ARG A 140 -2.04 11.57 11.08
CA ARG A 140 -1.48 10.74 10.02
C ARG A 140 -1.60 9.27 10.40
N LEU A 141 -2.30 8.51 9.57
CA LEU A 141 -2.31 7.05 9.67
C LEU A 141 -1.16 6.48 8.83
N ARG A 142 -0.24 5.79 9.49
CA ARG A 142 0.89 5.12 8.85
C ARG A 142 0.79 3.62 9.04
N LEU A 143 0.76 2.89 7.93
CA LEU A 143 0.77 1.43 7.88
C LEU A 143 2.15 0.97 7.40
N THR A 144 2.79 0.07 8.13
CA THR A 144 4.14 -0.41 7.82
C THR A 144 4.25 -1.90 8.06
N THR A 145 4.92 -2.61 7.14
CA THR A 145 5.27 -4.01 7.33
C THR A 145 6.62 -4.33 6.72
N LEU A 146 7.31 -5.31 7.29
CA LEU A 146 8.57 -5.83 6.80
C LEU A 146 8.45 -7.34 6.56
N LYS A 147 9.01 -7.83 5.45
CA LYS A 147 9.14 -9.28 5.23
C LYS A 147 10.27 -9.83 6.07
N GLY A 148 9.96 -10.26 7.32
CA GLY A 148 10.95 -10.61 8.34
C GLY A 148 12.00 -11.60 7.88
N ASN A 149 11.60 -12.65 7.16
CA ASN A 149 12.51 -13.70 6.68
C ASN A 149 13.38 -13.27 5.49
N ALA A 150 13.04 -12.18 4.78
CA ALA A 150 13.79 -11.76 3.58
C ALA A 150 15.26 -11.40 3.91
N ARG A 151 15.50 -10.72 5.03
CA ARG A 151 16.85 -10.42 5.50
C ARG A 151 17.64 -11.68 5.79
N ALA A 152 17.06 -12.60 6.55
CA ALA A 152 17.72 -13.83 6.95
C ALA A 152 18.08 -14.69 5.71
N PHE A 153 17.18 -14.86 4.77
CA PHE A 153 17.43 -15.63 3.56
C PHE A 153 18.45 -14.97 2.63
N GLN A 154 18.43 -13.65 2.48
CA GLN A 154 19.42 -12.95 1.69
C GLN A 154 20.81 -13.03 2.32
N THR A 155 20.90 -12.83 3.63
CA THR A 155 22.18 -12.90 4.36
C THR A 155 22.72 -14.33 4.36
N ALA A 156 21.90 -15.33 4.62
CA ALA A 156 22.28 -16.74 4.56
C ALA A 156 22.71 -17.16 3.15
N GLY A 157 21.98 -16.71 2.13
CA GLY A 157 22.33 -16.98 0.73
C GLY A 157 23.71 -16.40 0.34
N VAL A 158 23.94 -15.12 0.63
CA VAL A 158 25.24 -14.47 0.37
C VAL A 158 26.36 -15.10 1.19
N GLY A 159 26.10 -15.39 2.47
CA GLY A 159 27.06 -16.08 3.35
C GLY A 159 27.46 -17.44 2.81
N SER A 160 26.47 -18.26 2.41
CA SER A 160 26.71 -19.58 1.81
C SER A 160 27.55 -19.49 0.52
N LEU A 161 27.21 -18.55 -0.36
CA LEU A 161 28.01 -18.30 -1.58
C LEU A 161 29.45 -17.85 -1.27
N GLY A 162 29.62 -16.99 -0.25
CA GLY A 162 30.95 -16.57 0.21
C GLY A 162 31.76 -17.76 0.73
N VAL A 163 31.18 -18.61 1.56
CA VAL A 163 31.84 -19.83 2.05
C VAL A 163 32.20 -20.77 0.90
N THR A 164 31.28 -20.97 -0.06
CA THR A 164 31.55 -21.76 -1.29
C THR A 164 32.76 -21.22 -2.04
N ALA A 165 32.86 -19.91 -2.22
CA ALA A 165 33.98 -19.28 -2.92
C ALA A 165 35.31 -19.47 -2.18
N VAL A 166 35.33 -19.33 -0.85
CA VAL A 166 36.54 -19.51 -0.03
C VAL A 166 37.00 -20.96 -0.05
N LEU A 167 36.09 -21.91 0.11
CA LEU A 167 36.40 -23.36 0.05
C LEU A 167 36.86 -23.77 -1.35
N GLY A 168 36.22 -23.27 -2.42
CA GLY A 168 36.65 -23.51 -3.79
C GLY A 168 38.07 -22.99 -4.09
N LEU A 169 38.37 -21.79 -3.61
CA LEU A 169 39.76 -21.25 -3.70
C LEU A 169 40.75 -22.11 -2.93
N ALA A 170 40.40 -22.58 -1.71
CA ALA A 170 41.25 -23.43 -0.91
C ALA A 170 41.52 -24.79 -1.61
N GLN A 171 40.52 -25.40 -2.24
CA GLN A 171 40.70 -26.64 -3.02
C GLN A 171 41.57 -26.39 -4.25
N TYR A 172 41.35 -25.25 -4.96
CA TYR A 172 42.18 -24.86 -6.09
C TYR A 172 43.65 -24.70 -5.71
N LEU A 173 43.97 -24.22 -4.48
CA LEU A 173 45.30 -24.10 -3.93
C LEU A 173 45.86 -25.41 -3.34
N GLY A 174 45.23 -26.54 -3.63
CA GLY A 174 45.74 -27.88 -3.27
C GLY A 174 45.27 -28.40 -1.90
N ARG A 175 44.30 -27.76 -1.23
CA ARG A 175 43.68 -28.34 -0.03
C ARG A 175 42.72 -29.46 -0.38
N PRO A 176 42.75 -30.59 0.38
CA PRO A 176 41.81 -31.67 0.15
C PRO A 176 40.38 -31.23 0.49
N GLY A 177 39.43 -31.62 -0.33
CA GLY A 177 38.00 -31.35 -0.11
C GLY A 177 37.16 -32.06 -1.15
N ASP A 178 35.88 -32.35 -0.84
CA ASP A 178 34.97 -32.96 -1.76
C ASP A 178 34.31 -31.87 -2.66
N PRO A 179 34.43 -31.96 -4.00
CA PRO A 179 33.78 -30.99 -4.88
C PRO A 179 32.24 -30.97 -4.75
N TRP A 180 31.61 -32.06 -4.29
CA TRP A 180 30.16 -32.10 -4.07
C TRP A 180 29.71 -31.17 -2.96
N ASP A 181 30.53 -30.97 -1.92
CA ASP A 181 30.24 -30.00 -0.85
C ASP A 181 30.07 -28.59 -1.39
N LEU A 182 30.93 -28.20 -2.35
CA LEU A 182 30.85 -26.90 -3.02
C LEU A 182 29.59 -26.78 -3.88
N VAL A 183 29.23 -27.83 -4.60
CA VAL A 183 28.04 -27.83 -5.44
C VAL A 183 26.77 -27.69 -4.60
N ILE A 184 26.66 -28.49 -3.52
CA ILE A 184 25.49 -28.45 -2.63
C ILE A 184 25.39 -27.09 -1.94
N LEU A 185 26.48 -26.59 -1.38
CA LEU A 185 26.50 -25.31 -0.68
C LEU A 185 26.23 -24.13 -1.62
N GLY A 186 26.77 -24.20 -2.84
CA GLY A 186 26.53 -23.19 -3.88
C GLY A 186 25.08 -23.15 -4.35
N ILE A 187 24.48 -24.32 -4.62
CA ILE A 187 23.07 -24.43 -5.02
C ILE A 187 22.17 -23.94 -3.88
N MET A 188 22.46 -24.32 -2.64
CA MET A 188 21.70 -23.87 -1.47
C MET A 188 21.75 -22.34 -1.32
N GLY A 189 22.95 -21.75 -1.39
CA GLY A 189 23.15 -20.31 -1.28
C GLY A 189 22.43 -19.55 -2.39
N LEU A 190 22.55 -20.04 -3.63
CA LEU A 190 21.88 -19.45 -4.78
C LEU A 190 20.35 -19.54 -4.68
N SER A 191 19.83 -20.68 -4.26
CA SER A 191 18.39 -20.90 -4.10
C SER A 191 17.80 -19.99 -3.02
N LEU A 192 18.46 -19.84 -1.88
CA LEU A 192 18.04 -18.92 -0.82
C LEU A 192 18.03 -17.46 -1.29
N PHE A 193 19.09 -17.06 -1.99
CA PHE A 193 19.23 -15.71 -2.49
C PHE A 193 18.20 -15.37 -3.56
N LEU A 194 18.10 -16.20 -4.61
CA LEU A 194 17.15 -15.99 -5.71
C LEU A 194 15.71 -16.15 -5.25
N GLY A 195 15.41 -17.15 -4.43
CA GLY A 195 14.06 -17.37 -3.87
C GLY A 195 13.58 -16.14 -3.10
N SER A 196 14.45 -15.54 -2.28
CA SER A 196 14.12 -14.29 -1.60
C SER A 196 13.89 -13.14 -2.60
N ARG A 197 14.74 -12.99 -3.61
CA ARG A 197 14.63 -11.94 -4.63
C ARG A 197 13.32 -12.01 -5.43
N LEU A 198 12.89 -13.21 -5.79
CA LEU A 198 11.71 -13.43 -6.62
C LEU A 198 10.39 -13.30 -5.82
N THR A 199 10.38 -13.70 -4.55
CA THR A 199 9.15 -13.71 -3.74
C THR A 199 8.82 -12.36 -3.10
N VAL A 200 9.81 -11.49 -2.87
CA VAL A 200 9.59 -10.20 -2.21
C VAL A 200 8.68 -9.25 -3.01
N PRO A 201 8.86 -9.08 -4.34
CA PRO A 201 8.03 -8.14 -5.10
C PRO A 201 6.55 -8.52 -5.13
N ALA A 202 6.23 -9.80 -5.32
CA ALA A 202 4.85 -10.27 -5.32
C ALA A 202 4.19 -10.04 -3.96
N TRP A 203 4.88 -10.42 -2.86
CA TRP A 203 4.43 -10.18 -1.50
C TRP A 203 4.22 -8.68 -1.23
N ALA A 204 5.13 -7.82 -1.70
CA ALA A 204 5.05 -6.38 -1.48
C ALA A 204 3.82 -5.76 -2.16
N ARG A 205 3.49 -6.20 -3.38
CA ARG A 205 2.28 -5.76 -4.08
C ARG A 205 1.03 -6.14 -3.29
N THR A 206 0.87 -7.42 -2.94
CA THR A 206 -0.29 -7.87 -2.14
C THR A 206 -0.43 -7.07 -0.84
N ARG A 207 0.67 -6.76 -0.15
CA ARG A 207 0.63 -5.95 1.08
C ARG A 207 0.28 -4.49 0.81
N ALA A 208 0.74 -3.93 -0.30
CA ALA A 208 0.38 -2.58 -0.71
C ALA A 208 -1.13 -2.47 -0.96
N ASP A 209 -1.70 -3.41 -1.73
CA ASP A 209 -3.14 -3.46 -2.04
C ASP A 209 -3.99 -3.61 -0.76
N GLN A 210 -3.54 -4.45 0.17
CA GLN A 210 -4.20 -4.59 1.47
C GLN A 210 -4.18 -3.31 2.30
N PHE A 211 -3.06 -2.58 2.31
CA PHE A 211 -2.97 -1.29 2.99
C PHE A 211 -3.87 -0.24 2.35
N GLU A 212 -3.89 -0.18 1.03
CA GLU A 212 -4.77 0.73 0.28
C GLU A 212 -6.24 0.46 0.58
N GLY A 213 -6.66 -0.79 0.64
CA GLY A 213 -8.02 -1.16 1.03
C GLY A 213 -8.39 -0.75 2.47
N VAL A 214 -7.47 -0.81 3.44
CA VAL A 214 -7.71 -0.31 4.81
C VAL A 214 -7.83 1.22 4.80
N ILE A 215 -6.95 1.90 4.10
CA ILE A 215 -6.95 3.37 3.97
C ILE A 215 -8.26 3.85 3.33
N GLU A 216 -8.69 3.24 2.24
CA GLU A 216 -9.92 3.59 1.52
C GLU A 216 -11.16 3.46 2.43
N ARG A 217 -11.26 2.37 3.20
CA ARG A 217 -12.34 2.20 4.17
C ARG A 217 -12.31 3.26 5.29
N THR A 218 -11.12 3.61 5.76
CA THR A 218 -10.96 4.68 6.77
C THR A 218 -11.43 6.02 6.24
N GLN A 219 -11.03 6.38 5.02
CA GLN A 219 -11.47 7.61 4.35
C GLN A 219 -12.98 7.64 4.11
N SER A 220 -13.56 6.53 3.67
CA SER A 220 -14.99 6.42 3.40
C SER A 220 -15.83 6.66 4.67
N ARG A 221 -15.37 6.17 5.83
CA ARG A 221 -16.03 6.42 7.12
C ARG A 221 -15.95 7.90 7.52
N MET A 222 -14.78 8.52 7.33
CA MET A 222 -14.62 9.95 7.63
C MET A 222 -15.49 10.83 6.74
N GLY A 223 -15.68 10.44 5.46
CA GLY A 223 -16.55 11.15 4.52
C GLY A 223 -18.05 10.97 4.80
N SER A 224 -18.46 9.84 5.39
CA SER A 224 -19.86 9.57 5.73
C SER A 224 -20.30 10.13 7.09
N GLY A 225 -19.37 10.55 7.94
CA GLY A 225 -19.60 11.16 9.25
C GLY A 225 -19.72 12.68 9.22
N GLY A 226 -20.11 13.28 8.08
CA GLY A 226 -20.36 14.71 7.95
C GLY A 226 -21.55 15.20 8.78
N PRO A 227 -21.78 16.53 8.89
CA PRO A 227 -22.65 17.17 9.90
C PRO A 227 -24.14 16.78 9.89
N ASP A 228 -24.54 15.91 8.98
CA ASP A 228 -25.95 15.46 8.89
C ASP A 228 -26.36 14.44 9.97
N ALA A 229 -25.42 13.97 10.81
CA ALA A 229 -25.72 13.02 11.89
C ALA A 229 -26.21 13.73 13.18
N GLU A 230 -25.85 14.98 13.40
CA GLU A 230 -26.25 15.74 14.60
C GLU A 230 -27.67 16.30 14.50
N GLU A 231 -28.21 16.50 13.29
CA GLU A 231 -29.53 17.09 13.09
C GLU A 231 -30.69 16.11 13.34
N ARG A 232 -30.44 14.81 13.37
CA ARG A 232 -31.48 13.78 13.60
C ARG A 232 -31.75 13.45 15.05
N THR A 233 -30.90 13.84 15.99
CA THR A 233 -31.09 13.57 17.43
C THR A 233 -31.70 14.76 18.20
N GLY A 234 -31.87 15.94 17.58
CA GLY A 234 -32.44 17.14 18.19
C GLY A 234 -33.95 17.29 18.05
N GLY A 235 -34.66 16.38 17.41
CA GLY A 235 -36.06 16.54 16.99
C GLY A 235 -37.13 15.80 17.82
N GLU A 236 -36.79 15.05 18.86
CA GLU A 236 -37.78 14.34 19.68
C GLU A 236 -37.72 14.79 21.15
N GLY A 237 -38.25 15.98 21.42
CA GLY A 237 -38.34 16.49 22.77
C GLY A 237 -39.17 17.78 22.86
N SER A 238 -40.47 17.72 22.48
CA SER A 238 -41.49 18.69 22.94
C SER A 238 -42.87 18.07 22.91
#